data_cc19ade9cc208eec5e330e278e34951e
#
_entry.id   cc19ade9cc208eec5e330e278e34951e
#
_cell.length_a   1.000
_cell.length_b   1.000
_cell.length_c   1.000
_cell.angle_alpha   90.00
_cell.angle_beta   90.00
_cell.angle_gamma   90.00
#
_symmetry.space_group_name_H-M   'P 1'
#
loop_
_entity.id
_entity.type
_entity.pdbx_description
1 polymer ?
#
loop_
_entity_poly.entity_id
_entity_poly.type
_entity_poly.pdbx_seq_one_letter_code
_entity_poly.pdbx_strand_id
1 'polypeptide(L)'
;LGVHIPHGTTIFPGTGSPACAAWPTVIKPVRSKVALHDETLSLSVRICANATQRDEALADLLPLSPVLEQDYFRGRGFGVEVLFEHGEPRWWFAHERIHELPITGGASSYRRSIDVPGNLRKATLDLLVHLRWHGVAMVEFKMSDDGDYRLMEINPRLWGSLPLAVASGVNFPLAML
;
A
#
# COMPACT_ATOMS: atom_id res chain seq x y z
N LEU A 1 -16.24 1.39 8.28
CA LEU A 1 -15.10 0.90 9.06
C LEU A 1 -14.28 2.02 9.72
N GLY A 2 -14.39 3.29 9.24
CA GLY A 2 -13.59 4.40 9.73
C GLY A 2 -12.09 4.33 9.40
N VAL A 3 -11.68 3.43 8.50
CA VAL A 3 -10.30 3.37 8.00
C VAL A 3 -10.14 4.40 6.89
N HIS A 4 -9.20 5.32 7.06
CA HIS A 4 -8.95 6.39 6.11
C HIS A 4 -8.19 5.86 4.88
N ILE A 5 -8.71 6.13 3.69
CA ILE A 5 -8.07 5.86 2.40
C ILE A 5 -7.89 7.17 1.63
N PRO A 6 -6.95 7.29 0.69
CA PRO A 6 -6.92 8.44 -0.22
C PRO A 6 -8.23 8.51 -1.02
N HIS A 7 -8.75 9.70 -1.23
CA HIS A 7 -9.83 9.87 -2.19
C HIS A 7 -9.36 9.50 -3.59
N GLY A 8 -10.24 8.87 -4.38
CA GLY A 8 -9.86 8.48 -5.71
C GLY A 8 -11.01 7.90 -6.52
N THR A 9 -10.74 7.79 -7.82
CA THR A 9 -11.68 7.25 -8.81
C THR A 9 -10.96 6.22 -9.68
N THR A 10 -11.68 5.13 -10.01
CA THR A 10 -11.17 4.16 -10.97
C THR A 10 -11.56 4.60 -12.38
N ILE A 11 -10.58 4.69 -13.26
CA ILE A 11 -10.74 5.00 -14.68
C ILE A 11 -10.56 3.70 -15.46
N PHE A 12 -11.54 3.38 -16.29
CA PHE A 12 -11.51 2.18 -17.14
C PHE A 12 -11.09 2.53 -18.56
N PRO A 13 -10.48 1.59 -19.31
CA PRO A 13 -10.20 1.77 -20.71
C PRO A 13 -11.46 2.17 -21.50
N GLY A 14 -11.36 3.16 -22.37
CA GLY A 14 -12.47 3.63 -23.20
C GLY A 14 -13.51 4.51 -22.49
N THR A 15 -13.37 4.76 -21.20
CA THR A 15 -14.23 5.72 -20.48
C THR A 15 -13.55 7.10 -20.45
N GLY A 16 -14.38 8.16 -20.41
CA GLY A 16 -13.85 9.52 -20.21
C GLY A 16 -13.14 9.61 -18.84
N SER A 17 -12.05 10.35 -18.81
CA SER A 17 -11.33 10.66 -17.57
C SER A 17 -11.93 11.92 -16.93
N PRO A 18 -12.40 11.86 -15.66
CA PRO A 18 -12.86 13.06 -14.97
C PRO A 18 -11.72 14.07 -14.82
N ALA A 19 -12.05 15.34 -14.60
CA ALA A 19 -11.05 16.34 -14.27
C ALA A 19 -10.36 16.00 -12.95
N CYS A 20 -9.03 16.14 -12.91
CA CYS A 20 -8.27 15.97 -11.68
C CYS A 20 -8.63 17.09 -10.69
N ALA A 21 -8.92 16.73 -9.45
CA ALA A 21 -9.37 17.67 -8.43
C ALA A 21 -8.22 18.46 -7.79
N ALA A 22 -7.02 17.87 -7.69
CA ALA A 22 -5.87 18.47 -7.02
C ALA A 22 -4.53 17.95 -7.56
N TRP A 23 -3.48 18.74 -7.35
CA TRP A 23 -2.10 18.39 -7.71
C TRP A 23 -1.19 18.40 -6.49
N PRO A 24 -0.21 17.49 -6.41
CA PRO A 24 -0.01 16.36 -7.31
C PRO A 24 -1.10 15.29 -7.15
N THR A 25 -1.33 14.47 -8.20
CA THR A 25 -2.19 13.30 -8.16
C THR A 25 -1.38 12.01 -8.33
N VAL A 26 -1.93 10.88 -7.90
CA VAL A 26 -1.31 9.56 -8.01
C VAL A 26 -2.08 8.72 -9.02
N ILE A 27 -1.39 8.22 -10.02
CA ILE A 27 -1.92 7.28 -11.02
C ILE A 27 -1.38 5.89 -10.70
N LYS A 28 -2.26 5.00 -10.26
CA LYS A 28 -1.92 3.66 -9.80
C LYS A 28 -2.63 2.61 -10.67
N PRO A 29 -1.91 1.70 -11.37
CA PRO A 29 -2.57 0.61 -12.06
C PRO A 29 -3.27 -0.30 -11.04
N VAL A 30 -4.49 -0.74 -11.34
CA VAL A 30 -5.25 -1.67 -10.48
C VAL A 30 -4.53 -3.01 -10.36
N ARG A 31 -3.76 -3.38 -11.37
CA ARG A 31 -2.89 -4.54 -11.36
C ARG A 31 -1.44 -4.11 -11.55
N SER A 32 -0.58 -4.42 -10.59
CA SER A 32 0.85 -4.13 -10.67
C SER A 32 1.60 -5.05 -11.63
N LYS A 33 0.99 -6.17 -12.05
CA LYS A 33 1.54 -7.12 -13.02
C LYS A 33 0.47 -7.53 -14.01
N VAL A 34 0.83 -7.52 -15.28
CA VAL A 34 -0.04 -7.91 -16.39
C VAL A 34 0.69 -8.95 -17.25
N ALA A 35 0.04 -10.06 -17.55
CA ALA A 35 0.54 -11.04 -18.49
C ALA A 35 0.33 -10.51 -19.92
N LEU A 36 1.39 -10.44 -20.70
CA LEU A 36 1.38 -10.03 -22.10
C LEU A 36 2.09 -11.10 -22.92
N HIS A 37 1.34 -11.91 -23.66
CA HIS A 37 1.87 -13.09 -24.33
C HIS A 37 2.59 -14.01 -23.32
N ASP A 38 3.89 -14.26 -23.51
CA ASP A 38 4.70 -15.13 -22.63
C ASP A 38 5.50 -14.36 -21.56
N GLU A 39 5.29 -13.05 -21.45
CA GLU A 39 6.00 -12.18 -20.51
C GLU A 39 5.08 -11.59 -19.44
N THR A 40 5.65 -11.29 -18.27
CA THR A 40 4.97 -10.55 -17.22
C THR A 40 5.52 -9.12 -17.16
N LEU A 41 4.68 -8.16 -17.54
CA LEU A 41 5.01 -6.75 -17.44
C LEU A 41 4.67 -6.22 -16.05
N SER A 42 5.63 -5.54 -15.41
CA SER A 42 5.41 -4.85 -14.14
C SER A 42 5.04 -3.39 -14.39
N LEU A 43 3.90 -2.97 -13.84
CA LEU A 43 3.39 -1.61 -13.94
C LEU A 43 3.69 -0.85 -12.65
N SER A 44 4.13 0.41 -12.77
CA SER A 44 4.52 1.24 -11.65
C SER A 44 3.51 2.35 -11.38
N VAL A 45 3.42 2.75 -10.11
CA VAL A 45 2.70 3.95 -9.66
C VAL A 45 3.42 5.19 -10.17
N ARG A 46 2.65 6.21 -10.60
CA ARG A 46 3.18 7.50 -11.05
C ARG A 46 2.58 8.63 -10.22
N ILE A 47 3.43 9.54 -9.78
CA ILE A 47 3.01 10.80 -9.14
C ILE A 47 3.10 11.88 -10.21
N CYS A 48 1.97 12.49 -10.52
CA CYS A 48 1.82 13.47 -11.59
C CYS A 48 1.64 14.87 -10.97
N ALA A 49 2.54 15.79 -11.30
CA ALA A 49 2.51 17.16 -10.80
C ALA A 49 1.60 18.09 -11.60
N ASN A 50 1.15 17.68 -12.79
CA ASN A 50 0.33 18.47 -13.71
C ASN A 50 -0.43 17.58 -14.69
N ALA A 51 -1.32 18.20 -15.48
CA ALA A 51 -2.18 17.52 -16.44
C ALA A 51 -1.39 16.74 -17.50
N THR A 52 -0.30 17.31 -18.02
CA THR A 52 0.52 16.64 -19.05
C THR A 52 1.06 15.30 -18.55
N GLN A 53 1.68 15.28 -17.37
CA GLN A 53 2.20 14.05 -16.78
C GLN A 53 1.10 13.03 -16.46
N ARG A 54 -0.08 13.51 -16.05
CA ARG A 54 -1.25 12.67 -15.83
C ARG A 54 -1.72 12.03 -17.13
N ASP A 55 -1.86 12.79 -18.20
CA ASP A 55 -2.34 12.29 -19.48
C ASP A 55 -1.36 11.30 -20.10
N GLU A 56 -0.05 11.53 -19.98
CA GLU A 56 1.00 10.59 -20.35
C GLU A 56 0.89 9.27 -19.54
N ALA A 57 0.70 9.39 -18.23
CA ALA A 57 0.55 8.20 -17.37
C ALA A 57 -0.70 7.39 -17.71
N LEU A 58 -1.82 8.06 -18.00
CA LEU A 58 -3.06 7.41 -18.43
C LEU A 58 -2.92 6.77 -19.81
N ALA A 59 -2.29 7.44 -20.76
CA ALA A 59 -2.04 6.89 -22.10
C ALA A 59 -1.21 5.61 -22.07
N ASP A 60 -0.21 5.54 -21.19
CA ASP A 60 0.64 4.37 -21.03
C ASP A 60 -0.03 3.20 -20.29
N LEU A 61 -0.82 3.50 -19.25
CA LEU A 61 -1.32 2.47 -18.34
C LEU A 61 -2.71 1.94 -18.70
N LEU A 62 -3.62 2.79 -19.19
CA LEU A 62 -4.99 2.38 -19.49
C LEU A 62 -5.11 1.25 -20.54
N PRO A 63 -4.25 1.16 -21.58
CA PRO A 63 -4.28 0.03 -22.49
C PRO A 63 -3.97 -1.32 -21.81
N LEU A 64 -3.31 -1.31 -20.65
CA LEU A 64 -2.80 -2.48 -19.95
C LEU A 64 -3.63 -2.86 -18.72
N SER A 65 -4.23 -1.88 -18.04
CA SER A 65 -4.98 -2.07 -16.80
C SER A 65 -5.91 -0.90 -16.55
N PRO A 66 -7.06 -1.10 -15.91
CA PRO A 66 -7.77 0.00 -15.26
C PRO A 66 -6.82 0.73 -14.31
N VAL A 67 -7.05 2.02 -14.13
CA VAL A 67 -6.19 2.90 -13.33
C VAL A 67 -6.99 3.50 -12.19
N LEU A 68 -6.43 3.49 -11.00
CA LEU A 68 -6.92 4.21 -9.84
C LEU A 68 -6.20 5.56 -9.77
N GLU A 69 -6.92 6.65 -9.99
CA GLU A 69 -6.43 8.01 -9.73
C GLU A 69 -6.79 8.39 -8.31
N GLN A 70 -5.80 8.82 -7.53
CA GLN A 70 -5.96 9.13 -6.11
C GLN A 70 -5.29 10.47 -5.75
N ASP A 71 -5.83 11.12 -4.71
CA ASP A 71 -5.17 12.23 -4.07
C ASP A 71 -3.79 11.83 -3.55
N TYR A 72 -2.81 12.69 -3.75
CA TYR A 72 -1.48 12.49 -3.20
C TYR A 72 -1.49 12.79 -1.70
N PHE A 73 -1.24 11.78 -0.89
CA PHE A 73 -1.08 11.92 0.55
C PHE A 73 0.41 11.99 0.91
N ARG A 74 0.81 13.12 1.51
CA ARG A 74 2.19 13.32 1.98
C ARG A 74 2.35 12.72 3.36
N GLY A 75 3.30 11.79 3.52
CA GLY A 75 3.58 11.14 4.79
C GLY A 75 4.68 10.11 4.64
N ARG A 76 5.18 9.63 5.80
CA ARG A 76 6.14 8.53 5.87
C ARG A 76 5.43 7.20 5.71
N GLY A 77 6.12 6.21 5.13
CA GLY A 77 5.60 4.87 4.94
C GLY A 77 5.73 4.01 6.21
N PHE A 78 4.68 3.26 6.53
CA PHE A 78 4.63 2.31 7.63
C PHE A 78 4.11 0.97 7.14
N GLY A 79 4.68 -0.12 7.66
CA GLY A 79 4.11 -1.45 7.56
C GLY A 79 3.66 -1.90 8.95
N VAL A 80 2.42 -2.39 9.04
CA VAL A 80 1.91 -3.12 10.20
C VAL A 80 1.72 -4.56 9.79
N GLU A 81 2.52 -5.43 10.37
CA GLU A 81 2.55 -6.85 10.09
C GLU A 81 1.81 -7.61 11.18
N VAL A 82 1.00 -8.55 10.76
CA VAL A 82 0.13 -9.30 11.68
C VAL A 82 0.02 -10.77 11.29
N LEU A 83 -0.23 -11.60 12.28
CA LEU A 83 -0.77 -12.94 12.12
C LEU A 83 -2.14 -12.97 12.79
N PHE A 84 -3.16 -13.35 12.03
CA PHE A 84 -4.53 -13.55 12.50
C PHE A 84 -4.89 -15.04 12.45
N GLU A 85 -5.63 -15.47 13.44
CA GLU A 85 -6.20 -16.81 13.48
C GLU A 85 -7.71 -16.68 13.66
N HIS A 86 -8.47 -17.06 12.62
CA HIS A 86 -9.94 -17.00 12.60
C HIS A 86 -10.54 -15.65 13.02
N GLY A 87 -9.95 -14.57 12.54
CA GLY A 87 -10.39 -13.19 12.84
C GLY A 87 -9.81 -12.59 14.12
N GLU A 88 -9.00 -13.35 14.88
CA GLU A 88 -8.35 -12.87 16.09
C GLU A 88 -6.86 -12.60 15.86
N PRO A 89 -6.33 -11.44 16.29
CA PRO A 89 -4.92 -11.12 16.13
C PRO A 89 -4.07 -11.91 17.13
N ARG A 90 -3.03 -12.57 16.64
CA ARG A 90 -2.09 -13.32 17.45
C ARG A 90 -0.74 -12.62 17.63
N TRP A 91 -0.18 -12.13 16.53
CA TRP A 91 1.15 -11.53 16.49
C TRP A 91 1.11 -10.18 15.80
N TRP A 92 1.93 -9.25 16.28
CA TRP A 92 2.05 -7.89 15.75
C TRP A 92 3.52 -7.52 15.60
N PHE A 93 3.83 -6.81 14.54
CA PHE A 93 5.09 -6.14 14.33
C PHE A 93 4.83 -4.87 13.52
N ALA A 94 5.70 -3.86 13.63
CA ALA A 94 5.63 -2.71 12.74
C ALA A 94 7.02 -2.21 12.38
N HIS A 95 7.10 -1.63 11.19
CA HIS A 95 8.28 -0.90 10.77
C HIS A 95 7.92 0.43 10.14
N GLU A 96 8.83 1.39 10.26
CA GLU A 96 8.82 2.63 9.51
C GLU A 96 9.80 2.54 8.35
N ARG A 97 9.41 3.04 7.18
CA ARG A 97 10.25 3.16 5.99
C ARG A 97 11.03 4.47 6.08
N ILE A 98 12.36 4.38 6.13
CA ILE A 98 13.25 5.55 6.20
C ILE A 98 13.65 5.99 4.80
N HIS A 99 13.94 5.03 3.91
CA HIS A 99 14.24 5.28 2.51
C HIS A 99 13.43 4.37 1.61
N GLU A 100 12.89 4.95 0.54
CA GLU A 100 12.17 4.25 -0.53
C GLU A 100 12.91 4.44 -1.85
N LEU A 101 12.93 3.42 -2.71
CA LEU A 101 13.46 3.48 -4.07
C LEU A 101 12.38 3.06 -5.06
N PRO A 102 11.97 3.96 -5.98
CA PRO A 102 12.34 5.39 -6.05
C PRO A 102 11.77 6.19 -4.86
N ILE A 103 12.31 7.38 -4.60
CA ILE A 103 11.87 8.29 -3.51
C ILE A 103 10.37 8.65 -3.62
N THR A 104 9.81 8.53 -4.82
CA THR A 104 8.38 8.80 -5.11
C THR A 104 7.43 7.71 -4.63
N GLY A 105 7.94 6.65 -4.03
CA GLY A 105 7.17 5.50 -3.55
C GLY A 105 7.56 4.22 -4.29
N GLY A 106 8.00 3.22 -3.55
CA GLY A 106 8.47 1.94 -4.10
C GLY A 106 8.89 0.99 -3.01
N ALA A 107 9.78 0.04 -3.32
CA ALA A 107 10.33 -0.86 -2.33
C ALA A 107 11.19 -0.08 -1.32
N SER A 108 10.98 -0.33 -0.03
CA SER A 108 11.80 0.28 1.00
C SER A 108 13.19 -0.36 1.02
N SER A 109 14.23 0.46 0.87
CA SER A 109 15.63 0.05 0.93
C SER A 109 16.20 0.12 2.36
N TYR A 110 15.67 1.01 3.19
CA TYR A 110 16.04 1.14 4.60
C TYR A 110 14.81 1.35 5.47
N ARG A 111 14.74 0.60 6.57
CA ARG A 111 13.60 0.59 7.49
C ARG A 111 14.06 0.30 8.91
N ARG A 112 13.27 0.71 9.90
CA ARG A 112 13.50 0.39 11.31
C ARG A 112 12.26 -0.22 11.95
N SER A 113 12.48 -1.12 12.91
CA SER A 113 11.41 -1.62 13.79
C SER A 113 10.93 -0.50 14.71
N ILE A 114 9.64 -0.48 14.97
CA ILE A 114 8.99 0.46 15.87
C ILE A 114 7.88 -0.25 16.65
N ASP A 115 7.45 0.34 17.75
CA ASP A 115 6.18 -0.04 18.36
C ASP A 115 5.03 0.27 17.40
N VAL A 116 4.00 -0.59 17.40
CA VAL A 116 2.84 -0.38 16.51
C VAL A 116 2.09 0.89 16.92
N PRO A 117 2.04 1.95 16.11
CA PRO A 117 1.29 3.16 16.44
C PRO A 117 -0.18 2.85 16.71
N GLY A 118 -0.75 3.44 17.77
CA GLY A 118 -2.08 3.07 18.25
C GLY A 118 -3.21 3.27 17.22
N ASN A 119 -3.15 4.35 16.43
CA ASN A 119 -4.09 4.61 15.35
C ASN A 119 -3.97 3.59 14.19
N LEU A 120 -2.76 3.21 13.81
CA LEU A 120 -2.53 2.21 12.77
C LEU A 120 -2.90 0.80 13.26
N ARG A 121 -2.63 0.50 14.55
CA ARG A 121 -3.07 -0.74 15.17
C ARG A 121 -4.59 -0.88 15.13
N LYS A 122 -5.30 0.18 15.53
CA LYS A 122 -6.76 0.21 15.50
C LYS A 122 -7.30 0.03 14.08
N ALA A 123 -6.77 0.77 13.11
CA ALA A 123 -7.18 0.67 11.72
C ALA A 123 -6.96 -0.74 11.14
N THR A 124 -5.80 -1.35 11.43
CA THR A 124 -5.48 -2.71 11.02
C THR A 124 -6.44 -3.73 11.65
N LEU A 125 -6.72 -3.59 12.95
CA LEU A 125 -7.63 -4.47 13.66
C LEU A 125 -9.05 -4.38 13.08
N ASP A 126 -9.62 -3.17 12.98
CA ASP A 126 -10.97 -2.94 12.47
C ASP A 126 -11.14 -3.52 11.05
N LEU A 127 -10.12 -3.33 10.20
CA LEU A 127 -10.13 -3.82 8.83
C LEU A 127 -10.10 -5.35 8.75
N LEU A 128 -9.13 -5.98 9.44
CA LEU A 128 -8.89 -7.41 9.30
C LEU A 128 -9.92 -8.25 10.07
N VAL A 129 -10.46 -7.75 11.18
CA VAL A 129 -11.62 -8.37 11.86
C VAL A 129 -12.86 -8.34 10.96
N HIS A 130 -13.14 -7.19 10.32
CA HIS A 130 -14.26 -7.09 9.38
C HIS A 130 -14.14 -8.08 8.21
N LEU A 131 -12.91 -8.27 7.71
CA LEU A 131 -12.61 -9.24 6.65
C LEU A 131 -12.57 -10.69 7.15
N ARG A 132 -12.76 -10.95 8.45
CA ARG A 132 -12.57 -12.26 9.09
C ARG A 132 -11.24 -12.89 8.67
N TRP A 133 -10.17 -12.07 8.74
CA TRP A 133 -8.88 -12.47 8.23
C TRP A 133 -8.34 -13.72 8.91
N HIS A 134 -7.63 -14.54 8.15
CA HIS A 134 -6.84 -15.67 8.65
C HIS A 134 -5.49 -15.69 7.96
N GLY A 135 -4.43 -15.95 8.73
CA GLY A 135 -3.06 -15.97 8.24
C GLY A 135 -2.35 -14.62 8.37
N VAL A 136 -1.22 -14.50 7.68
CA VAL A 136 -0.38 -13.30 7.73
C VAL A 136 -0.88 -12.21 6.80
N ALA A 137 -0.64 -10.97 7.20
CA ALA A 137 -0.81 -9.80 6.35
C ALA A 137 0.20 -8.71 6.72
N MET A 138 0.61 -7.92 5.74
CA MET A 138 1.24 -6.62 5.96
C MET A 138 0.30 -5.54 5.45
N VAL A 139 -0.16 -4.69 6.35
CA VAL A 139 -1.00 -3.53 6.03
C VAL A 139 -0.12 -2.30 5.91
N GLU A 140 -0.10 -1.69 4.74
CA GLU A 140 0.75 -0.54 4.43
C GLU A 140 -0.01 0.76 4.59
N PHE A 141 0.61 1.70 5.30
CA PHE A 141 0.07 3.03 5.53
C PHE A 141 1.07 4.11 5.14
N LYS A 142 0.55 5.29 4.82
CA LYS A 142 1.27 6.55 4.95
C LYS A 142 0.70 7.34 6.12
N MET A 143 1.58 7.94 6.92
CA MET A 143 1.19 8.76 8.07
C MET A 143 1.96 10.08 8.03
N SER A 144 1.24 11.18 8.15
CA SER A 144 1.78 12.54 8.24
C SER A 144 2.33 12.83 9.65
N ASP A 145 3.05 13.93 9.81
CA ASP A 145 3.71 14.28 11.07
C ASP A 145 2.71 14.64 12.19
N ASP A 146 1.50 15.03 11.85
CA ASP A 146 0.38 15.28 12.80
C ASP A 146 -0.39 13.99 13.17
N GLY A 147 0.01 12.84 12.62
CA GLY A 147 -0.58 11.54 12.94
C GLY A 147 -1.80 11.15 12.10
N ASP A 148 -2.22 11.98 11.14
CA ASP A 148 -3.22 11.56 10.15
C ASP A 148 -2.64 10.48 9.23
N TYR A 149 -3.45 9.53 8.79
CA TYR A 149 -2.97 8.39 8.02
C TYR A 149 -3.88 8.04 6.84
N ARG A 150 -3.30 7.34 5.87
CA ARG A 150 -4.05 6.69 4.78
C ARG A 150 -3.56 5.26 4.60
N LEU A 151 -4.52 4.35 4.50
CA LEU A 151 -4.26 2.97 4.07
C LEU A 151 -3.87 2.98 2.60
N MET A 152 -2.75 2.33 2.28
CA MET A 152 -2.23 2.24 0.92
C MET A 152 -2.51 0.87 0.28
N GLU A 153 -2.27 -0.22 1.03
CA GLU A 153 -2.35 -1.58 0.50
C GLU A 153 -2.42 -2.61 1.63
N ILE A 154 -3.02 -3.78 1.33
CA ILE A 154 -2.94 -4.98 2.15
C ILE A 154 -2.22 -6.04 1.34
N ASN A 155 -1.12 -6.56 1.87
CA ASN A 155 -0.35 -7.65 1.27
C ASN A 155 -0.65 -8.97 2.01
N PRO A 156 -1.45 -9.89 1.43
CA PRO A 156 -1.87 -11.15 2.05
C PRO A 156 -0.81 -12.24 1.92
N ARG A 157 0.41 -11.93 2.28
CA ARG A 157 1.59 -12.79 2.12
C ARG A 157 2.72 -12.34 3.03
N LEU A 158 3.72 -13.17 3.20
CA LEU A 158 4.99 -12.74 3.78
C LEU A 158 5.61 -11.62 2.91
N TRP A 159 6.31 -10.71 3.53
CA TRP A 159 6.75 -9.44 2.97
C TRP A 159 8.29 -9.31 2.95
N GLY A 160 8.79 -8.35 2.20
CA GLY A 160 10.24 -8.16 2.03
C GLY A 160 10.98 -7.70 3.29
N SER A 161 10.28 -7.14 4.31
CA SER A 161 10.86 -6.77 5.60
C SER A 161 10.78 -7.89 6.66
N LEU A 162 10.37 -9.10 6.30
CA LEU A 162 10.30 -10.23 7.22
C LEU A 162 11.60 -10.47 8.02
N PRO A 163 12.81 -10.37 7.43
CA PRO A 163 14.05 -10.52 8.18
C PRO A 163 14.18 -9.52 9.34
N LEU A 164 13.65 -8.30 9.19
CA LEU A 164 13.64 -7.30 10.27
C LEU A 164 12.75 -7.74 11.43
N ALA A 165 11.56 -8.27 11.16
CA ALA A 165 10.66 -8.80 12.19
C ALA A 165 11.32 -9.94 12.96
N VAL A 166 11.93 -10.89 12.26
CA VAL A 166 12.65 -12.02 12.87
C VAL A 166 13.83 -11.54 13.71
N ALA A 167 14.64 -10.60 13.22
CA ALA A 167 15.75 -10.01 13.97
C ALA A 167 15.28 -9.22 15.20
N SER A 168 14.05 -8.70 15.16
CA SER A 168 13.41 -8.00 16.30
C SER A 168 12.69 -8.97 17.26
N GLY A 169 12.81 -10.28 17.08
CA GLY A 169 12.23 -11.30 17.97
C GLY A 169 10.82 -11.76 17.57
N VAL A 170 10.25 -11.30 16.45
CA VAL A 170 8.92 -11.70 15.98
C VAL A 170 9.05 -12.62 14.76
N ASN A 171 9.07 -13.94 15.04
CA ASN A 171 9.26 -14.95 13.99
C ASN A 171 7.92 -15.48 13.45
N PHE A 172 7.33 -14.73 12.51
CA PHE A 172 6.06 -15.11 11.87
C PHE A 172 6.08 -16.50 11.21
N PRO A 173 7.12 -16.91 10.45
CA PRO A 173 7.19 -18.27 9.91
C PRO A 173 7.06 -19.36 10.97
N LEU A 174 7.72 -19.19 12.12
CA LEU A 174 7.61 -20.15 13.22
C LEU A 174 6.21 -20.15 13.86
N ALA A 175 5.59 -18.96 13.95
CA ALA A 175 4.26 -18.83 14.55
C ALA A 175 3.12 -19.39 13.67
N MET A 176 3.40 -19.70 12.40
CA MET A 176 2.46 -20.30 11.45
C MET A 176 2.47 -21.83 11.46
N LEU A 177 3.44 -22.46 12.19
CA LEU A 177 3.54 -23.92 12.36
C LEU A 177 2.66 -24.39 13.50
#